data_2de8c20608b9b866b991ecdd340b341f
#
_entry.id   2de8c20608b9b866b991ecdd340b341f
#
_cell.length_a   1.000
_cell.length_b   1.000
_cell.length_c   1.000
_cell.angle_alpha   90.00
_cell.angle_beta   90.00
_cell.angle_gamma   90.00
#
_symmetry.space_group_name_H-M   'P 1'
#
loop_
_entity.id
_entity.type
_entity.pdbx_description
1 polymer ?
#
loop_
_entity_poly.entity_id
_entity_poly.type
_entity_poly.pdbx_seq_one_letter_code
_entity_poly.pdbx_strand_id
1 'polypeptide(L)'
;HLSLFSVMFIPIVIGIGIDYGIYFLFRYDEERYLGRNLRDALETTAERSGPGILMGALTAGGAFFVLMATDFRGIQELGFIAGTAILLAWLAMMTLFPALIALLDRRDVVHDTRTPRALQLERIHVPFIEQLASHPRLVVGGAVIATALSLIALRSVHFDYNLLNLQAEGTESVVWEKRILARAGRSGFTGLATAGSLPELQQKVAGFHGLPSVAEVDSVLLLLPSDQKEKQKIIKDFAPIVAPVRVGRAEPVDIDGLVEAFKGLKRRFDIASNEAPAGKGRDDVVKIRDRIDALLAKLARADRETAEPALNHLQYELHRDFMRSFHSLQRNLRPRQVQLKDVPDELRYKFIGKNGRFLIQIHPRVDIWDRVGAEKFVSEMRQVDPEVTGTPVITFESIRLMEKGYKQGTAYAFIVVAALTFLILRRLRETALAMLPLILGTLWTVGLMYCFRLPFNLGNVFGLPLILGAGAEFGLNVVLRYREGLEHGGPLIARSTVMAVLVNGLTTIVGFGSLMIADHRGIFGLGLLLTLGMISTLTA
;
A
#
# COMPACT_ATOMS: atom_id res chain seq x y z
N HIS A 1 7.15 2.22 20.49
CA HIS A 1 6.22 1.72 19.48
C HIS A 1 7.02 1.14 18.33
N LEU A 2 6.81 -0.15 18.01
CA LEU A 2 7.40 -0.78 16.84
C LEU A 2 6.53 -0.47 15.62
N SER A 3 7.17 -0.02 14.54
CA SER A 3 6.49 0.14 13.25
C SER A 3 6.36 -1.21 12.54
N LEU A 4 5.47 -1.31 11.56
CA LEU A 4 5.34 -2.50 10.71
C LEU A 4 6.69 -2.88 10.07
N PHE A 5 7.47 -1.88 9.66
CA PHE A 5 8.81 -2.07 9.10
C PHE A 5 9.80 -2.69 10.11
N SER A 6 9.71 -2.29 11.38
CA SER A 6 10.58 -2.84 12.44
C SER A 6 10.31 -4.32 12.70
N VAL A 7 9.06 -4.78 12.58
CA VAL A 7 8.69 -6.19 12.77
C VAL A 7 9.17 -7.07 11.61
N MET A 8 9.06 -6.59 10.37
CA MET A 8 9.56 -7.30 9.18
C MET A 8 11.07 -7.55 9.22
N PHE A 9 11.79 -6.80 10.05
CA PHE A 9 13.24 -6.88 10.13
C PHE A 9 13.76 -8.09 10.93
N ILE A 10 12.95 -8.66 11.82
CA ILE A 10 13.38 -9.78 12.68
C ILE A 10 13.86 -10.99 11.86
N PRO A 11 13.08 -11.52 10.88
CA PRO A 11 13.55 -12.62 10.03
C PRO A 11 14.80 -12.28 9.22
N ILE A 12 14.92 -11.02 8.79
CA ILE A 12 16.07 -10.54 7.99
C ILE A 12 17.35 -10.55 8.84
N VAL A 13 17.29 -10.01 10.06
CA VAL A 13 18.44 -9.99 10.99
C VAL A 13 18.84 -11.40 11.39
N ILE A 14 17.90 -12.30 11.61
CA ILE A 14 18.19 -13.71 11.91
C ILE A 14 18.92 -14.34 10.72
N GLY A 15 18.44 -14.11 9.48
CA GLY A 15 19.06 -14.64 8.27
C GLY A 15 20.51 -14.17 8.10
N ILE A 16 20.77 -12.88 8.25
CA ILE A 16 22.13 -12.30 8.09
C ILE A 16 23.02 -12.62 9.32
N GLY A 17 22.46 -12.61 10.52
CA GLY A 17 23.22 -12.79 11.74
C GLY A 17 23.85 -14.18 11.90
N ILE A 18 23.21 -15.22 11.35
CA ILE A 18 23.74 -16.60 11.40
C ILE A 18 24.99 -16.78 10.52
N ASP A 19 25.13 -15.92 9.51
CA ASP A 19 26.22 -15.98 8.54
C ASP A 19 27.60 -15.93 9.20
N TYR A 20 27.76 -15.07 10.19
CA TYR A 20 29.01 -14.92 10.94
C TYR A 20 29.40 -16.19 11.69
N GLY A 21 28.42 -16.87 12.27
CA GLY A 21 28.63 -18.16 12.94
C GLY A 21 29.00 -19.27 11.97
N ILE A 22 28.42 -19.29 10.78
CA ILE A 22 28.70 -20.27 9.74
C ILE A 22 30.15 -20.15 9.28
N TYR A 23 30.62 -18.95 8.93
CA TYR A 23 32.02 -18.74 8.54
C TYR A 23 33.00 -19.13 9.66
N PHE A 24 32.70 -18.77 10.91
CA PHE A 24 33.51 -19.15 12.06
C PHE A 24 33.55 -20.68 12.24
N LEU A 25 32.41 -21.35 12.17
CA LEU A 25 32.30 -22.79 12.40
C LEU A 25 33.05 -23.60 11.31
N PHE A 26 32.88 -23.24 10.04
CA PHE A 26 33.57 -23.94 8.95
C PHE A 26 35.09 -23.80 9.07
N ARG A 27 35.58 -22.63 9.47
CA ARG A 27 37.02 -22.44 9.69
C ARG A 27 37.50 -23.19 10.92
N TYR A 28 36.75 -23.18 12.00
CA TYR A 28 37.06 -23.93 13.21
C TYR A 28 37.16 -25.43 12.92
N ASP A 29 36.19 -25.99 12.20
CA ASP A 29 36.23 -27.43 11.82
C ASP A 29 37.43 -27.75 10.90
N GLU A 30 37.82 -26.85 9.99
CA GLU A 30 39.02 -27.00 9.16
C GLU A 30 40.29 -27.06 10.01
N GLU A 31 40.46 -26.16 10.99
CA GLU A 31 41.61 -26.11 11.87
C GLU A 31 41.66 -27.34 12.82
N ARG A 32 40.50 -27.82 13.30
CA ARG A 32 40.40 -29.07 14.06
C ARG A 32 40.82 -30.30 13.24
N TYR A 33 40.46 -30.32 11.96
CA TYR A 33 40.84 -31.39 11.05
C TYR A 33 42.36 -31.39 10.77
N LEU A 34 42.97 -30.23 10.73
CA LEU A 34 44.45 -30.13 10.61
C LEU A 34 45.18 -30.60 11.87
N GLY A 35 44.46 -31.15 12.86
CA GLY A 35 45.03 -31.74 14.07
C GLY A 35 45.32 -30.75 15.18
N ARG A 36 44.83 -29.50 15.09
CA ARG A 36 45.00 -28.51 16.16
C ARG A 36 44.14 -28.86 17.37
N ASN A 37 44.63 -28.59 18.57
CA ASN A 37 43.84 -28.71 19.79
C ASN A 37 42.70 -27.64 19.80
N LEU A 38 41.76 -27.78 20.73
CA LEU A 38 40.59 -26.88 20.84
C LEU A 38 40.99 -25.39 20.90
N ARG A 39 41.96 -25.08 21.77
CA ARG A 39 42.40 -23.70 22.01
C ARG A 39 43.07 -23.10 20.77
N ASP A 40 44.05 -23.82 20.21
CA ASP A 40 44.79 -23.36 19.03
C ASP A 40 43.88 -23.25 17.81
N ALA A 41 42.88 -24.14 17.67
CA ALA A 41 41.91 -24.07 16.59
C ALA A 41 41.01 -22.84 16.72
N LEU A 42 40.50 -22.53 17.93
CA LEU A 42 39.70 -21.31 18.17
C LEU A 42 40.51 -20.03 17.95
N GLU A 43 41.74 -19.98 18.47
CA GLU A 43 42.65 -18.83 18.34
C GLU A 43 43.01 -18.58 16.87
N THR A 44 43.41 -19.61 16.13
CA THR A 44 43.70 -19.48 14.69
C THR A 44 42.47 -19.09 13.88
N THR A 45 41.30 -19.63 14.23
CA THR A 45 40.04 -19.25 13.57
C THR A 45 39.71 -17.77 13.79
N ALA A 46 39.84 -17.29 15.02
CA ALA A 46 39.60 -15.91 15.38
C ALA A 46 40.59 -14.96 14.67
N GLU A 47 41.90 -15.33 14.63
CA GLU A 47 42.92 -14.51 13.96
C GLU A 47 42.78 -14.45 12.47
N ARG A 48 42.44 -15.57 11.79
CA ARG A 48 42.40 -15.63 10.32
C ARG A 48 41.06 -15.26 9.72
N SER A 49 39.96 -15.71 10.33
CA SER A 49 38.62 -15.44 9.80
C SER A 49 37.91 -14.26 10.48
N GLY A 50 38.27 -13.95 11.74
CA GLY A 50 37.68 -12.85 12.50
C GLY A 50 37.72 -11.50 11.79
N PRO A 51 38.87 -11.08 11.24
CA PRO A 51 38.90 -9.82 10.44
C PRO A 51 37.96 -9.82 9.26
N GLY A 52 37.86 -10.91 8.49
CA GLY A 52 36.93 -11.02 7.36
C GLY A 52 35.46 -10.93 7.80
N ILE A 53 35.12 -11.63 8.87
CA ILE A 53 33.75 -11.58 9.45
C ILE A 53 33.42 -10.20 9.99
N LEU A 54 34.36 -9.52 10.68
CA LEU A 54 34.19 -8.13 11.13
C LEU A 54 33.93 -7.19 9.95
N MET A 55 34.72 -7.36 8.89
CA MET A 55 34.58 -6.49 7.70
C MET A 55 33.25 -6.70 6.99
N GLY A 56 32.76 -7.95 6.90
CA GLY A 56 31.41 -8.25 6.43
C GLY A 56 30.35 -7.56 7.29
N ALA A 57 30.45 -7.68 8.62
CA ALA A 57 29.52 -7.02 9.54
C ALA A 57 29.56 -5.49 9.44
N LEU A 58 30.74 -4.88 9.30
CA LEU A 58 30.88 -3.44 9.11
C LEU A 58 30.31 -2.97 7.76
N THR A 59 30.50 -3.77 6.70
CA THR A 59 29.97 -3.46 5.38
C THR A 59 28.44 -3.54 5.35
N ALA A 60 27.88 -4.63 5.88
CA ALA A 60 26.43 -4.81 5.99
C ALA A 60 25.81 -3.78 6.95
N GLY A 61 26.36 -3.61 8.15
CA GLY A 61 25.91 -2.63 9.13
C GLY A 61 26.00 -1.19 8.60
N GLY A 62 27.09 -0.86 7.91
CA GLY A 62 27.29 0.44 7.27
C GLY A 62 26.26 0.74 6.18
N ALA A 63 25.92 -0.26 5.36
CA ALA A 63 24.87 -0.15 4.36
C ALA A 63 23.50 0.17 5.00
N PHE A 64 23.24 -0.32 6.22
CA PHE A 64 22.02 0.01 6.95
C PHE A 64 22.10 1.37 7.65
N PHE A 65 23.19 1.67 8.33
CA PHE A 65 23.32 2.94 9.03
C PHE A 65 23.23 4.15 8.10
N VAL A 66 23.72 4.04 6.86
CA VAL A 66 23.62 5.15 5.91
C VAL A 66 22.17 5.48 5.51
N LEU A 67 21.23 4.54 5.68
CA LEU A 67 19.81 4.81 5.48
C LEU A 67 19.26 5.87 6.45
N MET A 68 19.93 6.10 7.58
CA MET A 68 19.60 7.19 8.51
C MET A 68 19.77 8.58 7.90
N ALA A 69 20.56 8.70 6.82
CA ALA A 69 20.75 9.97 6.11
C ALA A 69 19.61 10.30 5.12
N THR A 70 18.59 9.46 5.01
CA THR A 70 17.42 9.72 4.15
C THR A 70 16.39 10.59 4.86
N ASP A 71 15.52 11.26 4.09
CA ASP A 71 14.49 12.18 4.63
C ASP A 71 13.27 11.45 5.25
N PHE A 72 13.12 10.12 5.08
CA PHE A 72 11.95 9.39 5.54
C PHE A 72 12.23 8.66 6.85
N ARG A 73 11.49 9.05 7.91
CA ARG A 73 11.70 8.56 9.28
C ARG A 73 11.63 7.03 9.41
N GLY A 74 10.72 6.38 8.68
CA GLY A 74 10.62 4.91 8.70
C GLY A 74 11.87 4.22 8.17
N ILE A 75 12.54 4.79 7.17
CA ILE A 75 13.83 4.30 6.64
C ILE A 75 14.96 4.54 7.64
N GLN A 76 14.96 5.70 8.31
CA GLN A 76 15.93 6.01 9.36
C GLN A 76 15.86 5.01 10.52
N GLU A 77 14.66 4.75 11.02
CA GLU A 77 14.42 3.77 12.10
C GLU A 77 14.87 2.37 11.68
N LEU A 78 14.52 1.96 10.47
CA LEU A 78 14.95 0.70 9.87
C LEU A 78 16.49 0.61 9.83
N GLY A 79 17.15 1.64 9.31
CA GLY A 79 18.60 1.69 9.20
C GLY A 79 19.31 1.56 10.56
N PHE A 80 18.79 2.25 11.57
CA PHE A 80 19.33 2.18 12.94
C PHE A 80 19.15 0.80 13.56
N ILE A 81 17.92 0.26 13.51
CA ILE A 81 17.61 -1.05 14.12
C ILE A 81 18.43 -2.15 13.45
N ALA A 82 18.47 -2.17 12.12
CA ALA A 82 19.18 -3.17 11.37
C ALA A 82 20.69 -3.11 11.54
N GLY A 83 21.25 -1.92 11.38
CA GLY A 83 22.70 -1.72 11.54
C GLY A 83 23.15 -2.11 12.94
N THR A 84 22.40 -1.71 13.98
CA THR A 84 22.69 -2.09 15.36
C THR A 84 22.56 -3.59 15.60
N ALA A 85 21.49 -4.21 15.07
CA ALA A 85 21.25 -5.64 15.24
C ALA A 85 22.34 -6.50 14.56
N ILE A 86 22.83 -6.09 13.39
CA ILE A 86 23.94 -6.77 12.70
C ILE A 86 25.23 -6.69 13.51
N LEU A 87 25.57 -5.52 14.07
CA LEU A 87 26.77 -5.38 14.91
C LEU A 87 26.65 -6.19 16.21
N LEU A 88 25.46 -6.23 16.83
CA LEU A 88 25.22 -7.06 18.00
C LEU A 88 25.28 -8.55 17.67
N ALA A 89 24.76 -8.98 16.51
CA ALA A 89 24.87 -10.35 16.05
C ALA A 89 26.35 -10.73 15.81
N TRP A 90 27.12 -9.87 15.16
CA TRP A 90 28.56 -10.06 15.02
C TRP A 90 29.26 -10.19 16.39
N LEU A 91 28.98 -9.29 17.32
CA LEU A 91 29.56 -9.32 18.65
C LEU A 91 29.24 -10.64 19.38
N ALA A 92 27.98 -11.08 19.33
CA ALA A 92 27.57 -12.35 19.92
C ALA A 92 28.27 -13.56 19.26
N MET A 93 28.42 -13.55 17.94
CA MET A 93 29.11 -14.62 17.20
C MET A 93 30.63 -14.63 17.41
N MET A 94 31.23 -13.48 17.74
CA MET A 94 32.68 -13.43 18.06
C MET A 94 33.01 -13.64 19.53
N THR A 95 32.04 -13.59 20.44
CA THR A 95 32.25 -13.76 21.87
C THR A 95 31.55 -15.00 22.44
N LEU A 96 30.23 -15.02 22.36
CA LEU A 96 29.40 -16.07 22.94
C LEU A 96 29.55 -17.41 22.18
N PHE A 97 29.61 -17.36 20.85
CA PHE A 97 29.65 -18.56 20.02
C PHE A 97 30.95 -19.36 20.20
N PRO A 98 32.18 -18.78 20.19
CA PRO A 98 33.40 -19.48 20.53
C PRO A 98 33.41 -20.07 21.96
N ALA A 99 32.83 -19.34 22.93
CA ALA A 99 32.68 -19.82 24.28
C ALA A 99 31.78 -21.07 24.37
N LEU A 100 30.66 -21.06 23.62
CA LEU A 100 29.77 -22.23 23.51
C LEU A 100 30.49 -23.42 22.85
N ILE A 101 31.28 -23.19 21.79
CA ILE A 101 32.09 -24.23 21.16
C ILE A 101 33.05 -24.82 22.19
N ALA A 102 33.75 -23.97 22.95
CA ALA A 102 34.71 -24.43 23.97
C ALA A 102 34.04 -25.26 25.07
N LEU A 103 32.79 -24.99 25.43
CA LEU A 103 32.04 -25.76 26.42
C LEU A 103 31.48 -27.08 25.87
N LEU A 104 31.10 -27.11 24.60
CA LEU A 104 30.40 -28.24 23.97
C LEU A 104 31.34 -29.20 23.25
N ASP A 105 32.45 -28.71 22.69
CA ASP A 105 33.42 -29.56 22.00
C ASP A 105 34.46 -30.14 22.97
N ARG A 106 34.12 -31.29 23.54
CA ARG A 106 35.01 -32.06 24.45
C ARG A 106 35.79 -33.17 23.73
N ARG A 107 35.95 -33.07 22.40
CA ARG A 107 36.64 -34.09 21.61
C ARG A 107 38.13 -34.10 21.93
N ASP A 108 38.60 -35.24 22.40
CA ASP A 108 40.05 -35.47 22.53
C ASP A 108 40.68 -35.66 21.14
N VAL A 109 41.72 -34.87 20.87
CA VAL A 109 42.35 -34.74 19.54
C VAL A 109 42.92 -36.06 18.99
N VAL A 110 43.12 -37.07 19.87
CA VAL A 110 44.02 -38.19 19.55
C VAL A 110 43.33 -39.35 18.80
N HIS A 111 42.00 -39.44 18.75
CA HIS A 111 41.36 -40.68 18.22
C HIS A 111 40.03 -40.50 17.44
N ASP A 112 39.61 -39.30 17.09
CA ASP A 112 38.36 -39.18 16.31
C ASP A 112 38.64 -39.18 14.79
N THR A 113 38.66 -40.41 14.22
CA THR A 113 38.72 -40.64 12.76
C THR A 113 37.44 -40.23 12.03
N ARG A 114 36.51 -39.56 12.71
CA ARG A 114 35.30 -39.03 12.03
C ARG A 114 35.69 -37.86 11.16
N THR A 115 35.41 -37.99 9.89
CA THR A 115 35.53 -36.89 8.94
C THR A 115 34.81 -35.65 9.49
N PRO A 116 35.45 -34.48 9.53
CA PRO A 116 34.82 -33.23 9.95
C PRO A 116 33.51 -33.03 9.23
N ARG A 117 32.52 -32.40 9.89
CA ARG A 117 31.25 -32.04 9.25
C ARG A 117 31.46 -31.22 7.98
N ALA A 118 32.44 -30.32 7.96
CA ALA A 118 32.85 -29.61 6.76
C ALA A 118 33.27 -30.55 5.62
N LEU A 119 34.02 -31.65 5.93
CA LEU A 119 34.43 -32.65 4.95
C LEU A 119 33.34 -33.69 4.63
N GLN A 120 32.35 -33.88 5.50
CA GLN A 120 31.17 -34.66 5.15
C GLN A 120 30.32 -33.92 4.11
N LEU A 121 30.27 -32.58 4.15
CA LEU A 121 29.74 -31.73 3.11
C LEU A 121 30.67 -31.71 1.88
N GLU A 122 31.97 -31.94 2.00
CA GLU A 122 32.89 -32.18 0.87
C GLU A 122 32.55 -33.44 0.05
N ARG A 123 31.89 -34.43 0.66
CA ARG A 123 31.32 -35.59 -0.07
C ARG A 123 30.09 -35.23 -0.91
N ILE A 124 29.47 -34.07 -0.66
CA ILE A 124 28.50 -33.53 -1.59
C ILE A 124 29.31 -33.02 -2.80
N HIS A 125 29.58 -33.92 -3.72
CA HIS A 125 30.03 -33.54 -5.06
C HIS A 125 29.01 -32.56 -5.61
N VAL A 126 29.41 -31.31 -5.83
CA VAL A 126 28.62 -30.35 -6.59
C VAL A 126 29.24 -30.35 -7.99
N PRO A 127 28.93 -31.39 -8.81
CA PRO A 127 29.53 -31.57 -10.12
C PRO A 127 29.25 -30.35 -11.03
N PHE A 128 28.21 -29.61 -10.71
CA PHE A 128 27.81 -28.39 -11.39
C PHE A 128 28.88 -27.27 -11.26
N ILE A 129 29.46 -27.06 -10.07
CA ILE A 129 30.47 -26.01 -9.86
C ILE A 129 31.78 -26.37 -10.59
N GLU A 130 32.19 -27.65 -10.55
CA GLU A 130 33.38 -28.09 -11.26
C GLU A 130 33.22 -28.00 -12.77
N GLN A 131 32.02 -28.32 -13.32
CA GLN A 131 31.69 -28.14 -14.73
C GLN A 131 31.66 -26.66 -15.13
N LEU A 132 31.08 -25.78 -14.30
CA LEU A 132 31.09 -24.33 -14.54
C LEU A 132 32.52 -23.78 -14.58
N ALA A 133 33.37 -24.17 -13.63
CA ALA A 133 34.77 -23.77 -13.58
C ALA A 133 35.58 -24.25 -14.81
N SER A 134 35.22 -25.39 -15.39
CA SER A 134 35.88 -25.94 -16.61
C SER A 134 35.50 -25.21 -17.91
N HIS A 135 34.37 -24.44 -17.89
CA HIS A 135 33.89 -23.74 -19.10
C HIS A 135 33.70 -22.22 -18.86
N PRO A 136 34.77 -21.46 -18.54
CA PRO A 136 34.66 -20.06 -18.16
C PRO A 136 34.05 -19.16 -19.23
N ARG A 137 34.24 -19.49 -20.52
CA ARG A 137 33.67 -18.72 -21.64
C ARG A 137 32.14 -18.83 -21.70
N LEU A 138 31.59 -20.01 -21.35
CA LEU A 138 30.13 -20.20 -21.31
C LEU A 138 29.52 -19.46 -20.10
N VAL A 139 30.19 -19.49 -18.95
CA VAL A 139 29.75 -18.76 -17.76
C VAL A 139 29.73 -17.26 -18.01
N VAL A 140 30.81 -16.69 -18.53
CA VAL A 140 30.89 -15.26 -18.86
C VAL A 140 29.87 -14.91 -19.95
N GLY A 141 29.72 -15.73 -20.98
CA GLY A 141 28.72 -15.53 -22.05
C GLY A 141 27.28 -15.51 -21.48
N GLY A 142 26.97 -16.47 -20.61
CA GLY A 142 25.67 -16.52 -19.91
C GLY A 142 25.42 -15.28 -19.04
N ALA A 143 26.43 -14.86 -18.27
CA ALA A 143 26.36 -13.66 -17.45
C ALA A 143 26.14 -12.39 -18.29
N VAL A 144 26.80 -12.25 -19.43
CA VAL A 144 26.60 -11.13 -20.36
C VAL A 144 25.18 -11.12 -20.92
N ILE A 145 24.66 -12.29 -21.33
CA ILE A 145 23.28 -12.42 -21.83
C ILE A 145 22.28 -12.07 -20.74
N ALA A 146 22.42 -12.63 -19.54
CA ALA A 146 21.55 -12.33 -18.40
C ALA A 146 21.55 -10.83 -18.06
N THR A 147 22.73 -10.20 -18.10
CA THR A 147 22.91 -8.76 -17.88
C THR A 147 22.20 -7.95 -18.96
N ALA A 148 22.36 -8.30 -20.23
CA ALA A 148 21.70 -7.61 -21.34
C ALA A 148 20.17 -7.72 -21.25
N LEU A 149 19.64 -8.90 -20.95
CA LEU A 149 18.21 -9.11 -20.75
C LEU A 149 17.68 -8.31 -19.56
N SER A 150 18.43 -8.28 -18.46
CA SER A 150 18.05 -7.50 -17.26
C SER A 150 18.06 -6.00 -17.52
N LEU A 151 18.99 -5.49 -18.33
CA LEU A 151 19.01 -4.07 -18.74
C LEU A 151 17.80 -3.69 -19.60
N ILE A 152 17.34 -4.61 -20.46
CA ILE A 152 16.11 -4.40 -21.25
C ILE A 152 14.89 -4.39 -20.32
N ALA A 153 14.82 -5.35 -19.39
CA ALA A 153 13.72 -5.49 -18.45
C ALA A 153 13.61 -4.28 -17.47
N LEU A 154 14.74 -3.63 -17.16
CA LEU A 154 14.79 -2.46 -16.27
C LEU A 154 13.84 -1.34 -16.71
N ARG A 155 13.64 -1.16 -18.02
CA ARG A 155 12.72 -0.14 -18.56
C ARG A 155 11.25 -0.40 -18.26
N SER A 156 10.90 -1.65 -17.98
CA SER A 156 9.52 -2.10 -17.75
C SER A 156 9.17 -2.24 -16.28
N VAL A 157 10.16 -2.17 -15.39
CA VAL A 157 9.91 -2.22 -13.95
C VAL A 157 9.45 -0.84 -13.47
N HIS A 158 8.26 -0.81 -12.88
CA HIS A 158 7.62 0.41 -12.39
C HIS A 158 7.36 0.32 -10.90
N PHE A 159 7.03 1.47 -10.31
CA PHE A 159 6.64 1.55 -8.91
C PHE A 159 5.11 1.55 -8.80
N ASP A 160 4.56 0.60 -8.05
CA ASP A 160 3.12 0.54 -7.74
C ASP A 160 2.82 1.41 -6.51
N TYR A 161 2.07 2.48 -6.73
CA TYR A 161 1.65 3.44 -5.70
C TYR A 161 0.41 3.00 -4.94
N ASN A 162 -0.29 1.95 -5.42
CA ASN A 162 -1.56 1.54 -4.88
C ASN A 162 -1.39 0.73 -3.57
N LEU A 163 -1.64 1.39 -2.44
CA LEU A 163 -1.60 0.76 -1.11
C LEU A 163 -2.59 -0.40 -0.95
N LEU A 164 -3.69 -0.39 -1.70
CA LEU A 164 -4.67 -1.46 -1.65
C LEU A 164 -4.11 -2.79 -2.19
N ASN A 165 -3.12 -2.71 -3.10
CA ASN A 165 -2.46 -3.88 -3.66
C ASN A 165 -1.48 -4.56 -2.68
N LEU A 166 -1.15 -3.92 -1.56
CA LEU A 166 -0.29 -4.48 -0.51
C LEU A 166 -1.05 -5.38 0.46
N GLN A 167 -2.36 -5.20 0.54
CA GLN A 167 -3.23 -5.97 1.44
C GLN A 167 -3.39 -7.41 0.96
N ALA A 168 -3.78 -8.30 1.87
CA ALA A 168 -4.13 -9.67 1.52
C ALA A 168 -5.28 -9.71 0.51
N GLU A 169 -5.24 -10.68 -0.40
CA GLU A 169 -6.28 -10.81 -1.44
C GLU A 169 -7.63 -11.16 -0.80
N GLY A 170 -8.70 -10.50 -1.27
CA GLY A 170 -10.04 -10.73 -0.75
C GLY A 170 -10.37 -10.04 0.58
N THR A 171 -9.47 -9.21 1.12
CA THR A 171 -9.75 -8.41 2.32
C THR A 171 -11.02 -7.59 2.12
N GLU A 172 -11.97 -7.71 3.03
CA GLU A 172 -13.31 -7.10 2.93
C GLU A 172 -13.23 -5.58 2.73
N SER A 173 -12.35 -4.90 3.45
CA SER A 173 -12.13 -3.45 3.32
C SER A 173 -11.71 -3.03 1.90
N VAL A 174 -10.82 -3.80 1.26
CA VAL A 174 -10.38 -3.54 -0.13
C VAL A 174 -11.50 -3.78 -1.13
N VAL A 175 -12.27 -4.85 -0.94
CA VAL A 175 -13.42 -5.18 -1.79
C VAL A 175 -14.48 -4.08 -1.72
N TRP A 176 -14.80 -3.60 -0.52
CA TRP A 176 -15.79 -2.53 -0.33
C TRP A 176 -15.29 -1.18 -0.86
N GLU A 177 -14.03 -0.82 -0.63
CA GLU A 177 -13.47 0.43 -1.20
C GLU A 177 -13.58 0.44 -2.74
N LYS A 178 -13.16 -0.66 -3.39
CA LYS A 178 -13.30 -0.79 -4.86
C LYS A 178 -14.76 -0.72 -5.33
N ARG A 179 -15.71 -1.30 -4.58
CA ARG A 179 -17.15 -1.23 -4.89
C ARG A 179 -17.70 0.18 -4.70
N ILE A 180 -17.28 0.89 -3.66
CA ILE A 180 -17.69 2.27 -3.39
C ILE A 180 -17.20 3.18 -4.53
N LEU A 181 -15.92 3.09 -4.89
CA LEU A 181 -15.34 3.84 -6.00
C LEU A 181 -16.12 3.61 -7.31
N ALA A 182 -16.42 2.34 -7.62
CA ALA A 182 -17.11 1.98 -8.86
C ALA A 182 -18.58 2.44 -8.91
N ARG A 183 -19.28 2.51 -7.76
CA ARG A 183 -20.72 2.82 -7.71
C ARG A 183 -21.02 4.27 -7.36
N ALA A 184 -20.27 4.85 -6.43
CA ALA A 184 -20.49 6.20 -5.94
C ALA A 184 -19.83 7.27 -6.85
N GLY A 185 -18.91 6.88 -7.74
CA GLY A 185 -18.15 7.81 -8.58
C GLY A 185 -17.24 8.77 -7.80
N ARG A 186 -17.04 8.52 -6.50
CA ARG A 186 -16.18 9.30 -5.60
C ARG A 186 -15.53 8.40 -4.57
N SER A 187 -14.32 8.75 -4.15
CA SER A 187 -13.63 8.06 -3.04
C SER A 187 -14.24 8.46 -1.69
N GLY A 188 -14.18 7.53 -0.73
CA GLY A 188 -14.46 7.81 0.68
C GLY A 188 -13.39 8.68 1.34
N PHE A 189 -12.21 8.80 0.74
CA PHE A 189 -11.10 9.61 1.23
C PHE A 189 -11.13 11.00 0.61
N THR A 190 -11.10 12.04 1.45
CA THR A 190 -11.26 13.43 1.04
C THR A 190 -10.00 14.24 1.27
N GLY A 191 -9.76 15.19 0.36
CA GLY A 191 -8.89 16.33 0.64
C GLY A 191 -9.56 17.24 1.66
N LEU A 192 -8.77 17.89 2.49
CA LEU A 192 -9.23 18.78 3.55
C LEU A 192 -8.59 20.16 3.39
N ALA A 193 -9.42 21.20 3.48
CA ALA A 193 -8.97 22.57 3.57
C ALA A 193 -9.73 23.30 4.70
N THR A 194 -9.23 24.45 5.11
CA THR A 194 -9.91 25.27 6.13
C THR A 194 -10.05 26.71 5.67
N ALA A 195 -11.08 27.40 6.20
CA ALA A 195 -11.27 28.83 6.00
C ALA A 195 -11.51 29.53 7.36
N GLY A 196 -10.97 30.72 7.53
CA GLY A 196 -11.14 31.53 8.75
C GLY A 196 -12.38 32.39 8.76
N SER A 197 -13.00 32.62 7.60
CA SER A 197 -14.19 33.47 7.44
C SER A 197 -15.14 32.90 6.39
N LEU A 198 -16.42 33.32 6.45
CA LEU A 198 -17.43 32.89 5.49
C LEU A 198 -17.13 33.33 4.03
N PRO A 199 -16.65 34.56 3.77
CA PRO A 199 -16.23 34.96 2.42
C PRO A 199 -15.07 34.11 1.87
N GLU A 200 -14.07 33.84 2.70
CA GLU A 200 -12.96 32.96 2.33
C GLU A 200 -13.45 31.53 2.02
N LEU A 201 -14.36 31.02 2.85
CA LEU A 201 -15.00 29.73 2.62
C LEU A 201 -15.69 29.67 1.25
N GLN A 202 -16.49 30.69 0.92
CA GLN A 202 -17.20 30.78 -0.37
C GLN A 202 -16.21 30.82 -1.54
N GLN A 203 -15.15 31.61 -1.42
CA GLN A 203 -14.11 31.72 -2.45
C GLN A 203 -13.39 30.39 -2.67
N LYS A 204 -12.94 29.73 -1.58
CA LYS A 204 -12.24 28.44 -1.67
C LYS A 204 -13.15 27.34 -2.23
N VAL A 205 -14.39 27.25 -1.76
CA VAL A 205 -15.37 26.27 -2.26
C VAL A 205 -15.63 26.46 -3.75
N ALA A 206 -15.81 27.71 -4.22
CA ALA A 206 -15.97 27.99 -5.64
C ALA A 206 -14.71 27.61 -6.44
N GLY A 207 -13.53 27.91 -5.92
CA GLY A 207 -12.26 27.52 -6.53
C GLY A 207 -12.12 26.01 -6.67
N PHE A 208 -12.41 25.24 -5.61
CA PHE A 208 -12.34 23.77 -5.64
C PHE A 208 -13.38 23.15 -6.57
N HIS A 209 -14.61 23.68 -6.64
CA HIS A 209 -15.63 23.21 -7.58
C HIS A 209 -15.24 23.37 -9.05
N GLY A 210 -14.38 24.34 -9.36
CA GLY A 210 -13.88 24.57 -10.72
C GLY A 210 -12.81 23.57 -11.16
N LEU A 211 -12.28 22.72 -10.27
CA LEU A 211 -11.19 21.81 -10.59
C LEU A 211 -11.68 20.53 -11.27
N PRO A 212 -11.06 20.11 -12.40
CA PRO A 212 -11.47 18.90 -13.14
C PRO A 212 -11.35 17.61 -12.33
N SER A 213 -10.39 17.54 -11.40
CA SER A 213 -10.15 16.34 -10.55
C SER A 213 -11.11 16.23 -9.37
N VAL A 214 -11.94 17.26 -9.11
CA VAL A 214 -12.88 17.32 -7.99
C VAL A 214 -14.26 16.86 -8.43
N ALA A 215 -14.88 15.98 -7.65
CA ALA A 215 -16.25 15.52 -7.87
C ALA A 215 -17.26 16.40 -7.13
N GLU A 216 -16.99 16.65 -5.85
CA GLU A 216 -17.89 17.33 -4.92
C GLU A 216 -17.09 18.03 -3.82
N VAL A 217 -17.63 19.10 -3.29
CA VAL A 217 -17.03 19.86 -2.18
C VAL A 217 -18.06 20.02 -1.08
N ASP A 218 -17.79 19.41 0.07
CA ASP A 218 -18.64 19.49 1.25
C ASP A 218 -18.16 20.57 2.22
N SER A 219 -19.07 21.41 2.65
CA SER A 219 -18.82 22.43 3.67
C SER A 219 -20.11 22.81 4.36
N VAL A 220 -20.04 23.68 5.36
CA VAL A 220 -21.24 24.22 6.01
C VAL A 220 -22.15 24.98 5.03
N LEU A 221 -21.64 25.40 3.87
CA LEU A 221 -22.45 26.07 2.83
C LEU A 221 -23.55 25.19 2.26
N LEU A 222 -23.38 23.85 2.28
CA LEU A 222 -24.42 22.89 1.86
C LEU A 222 -25.68 22.99 2.75
N LEU A 223 -25.50 23.42 3.98
CA LEU A 223 -26.58 23.56 4.96
C LEU A 223 -27.27 24.95 4.88
N LEU A 224 -26.64 25.87 4.15
CA LEU A 224 -27.18 27.21 3.94
C LEU A 224 -27.81 27.27 2.55
N PRO A 225 -29.11 27.63 2.45
CA PRO A 225 -29.74 27.75 1.15
C PRO A 225 -29.05 28.81 0.26
N SER A 226 -28.75 28.46 -0.99
CA SER A 226 -28.29 29.41 -1.99
C SER A 226 -29.42 30.38 -2.36
N ASP A 227 -29.07 31.57 -2.82
CA ASP A 227 -30.02 32.55 -3.42
C ASP A 227 -31.20 32.89 -2.51
N GLN A 228 -30.94 32.98 -1.19
CA GLN A 228 -31.98 33.19 -0.18
C GLN A 228 -32.85 34.42 -0.45
N LYS A 229 -32.25 35.52 -0.92
CA LYS A 229 -33.00 36.77 -1.23
C LYS A 229 -34.04 36.56 -2.33
N GLU A 230 -33.66 35.85 -3.39
CA GLU A 230 -34.57 35.56 -4.51
C GLU A 230 -35.67 34.58 -4.11
N LYS A 231 -35.28 33.47 -3.41
CA LYS A 231 -36.24 32.52 -2.85
C LYS A 231 -37.22 33.16 -1.89
N GLN A 232 -36.75 34.05 -1.01
CA GLN A 232 -37.64 34.81 -0.11
C GLN A 232 -38.62 35.72 -0.86
N LYS A 233 -38.17 36.35 -1.96
CA LYS A 233 -39.07 37.16 -2.81
C LYS A 233 -40.18 36.28 -3.41
N ILE A 234 -39.81 35.16 -4.03
CA ILE A 234 -40.78 34.21 -4.62
C ILE A 234 -41.77 33.73 -3.55
N ILE A 235 -41.29 33.36 -2.34
CA ILE A 235 -42.18 32.92 -1.25
C ILE A 235 -43.11 34.04 -0.82
N LYS A 236 -42.64 35.28 -0.71
CA LYS A 236 -43.48 36.43 -0.36
C LYS A 236 -44.54 36.71 -1.40
N ASP A 237 -44.21 36.57 -2.70
CA ASP A 237 -45.14 36.76 -3.80
C ASP A 237 -46.20 35.63 -3.83
N PHE A 238 -45.83 34.42 -3.41
CA PHE A 238 -46.70 33.25 -3.36
C PHE A 238 -47.55 33.18 -2.07
N ALA A 239 -47.10 33.75 -0.99
CA ALA A 239 -47.77 33.70 0.31
C ALA A 239 -49.23 34.22 0.28
N PRO A 240 -49.59 35.35 -0.38
CA PRO A 240 -50.98 35.83 -0.42
C PRO A 240 -51.96 34.87 -1.11
N ILE A 241 -51.46 34.01 -1.98
CA ILE A 241 -52.27 33.01 -2.71
C ILE A 241 -52.61 31.83 -1.80
N VAL A 242 -51.66 31.37 -1.00
CA VAL A 242 -51.79 30.14 -0.19
C VAL A 242 -52.29 30.41 1.23
N ALA A 243 -51.89 31.54 1.82
CA ALA A 243 -52.26 31.84 3.21
C ALA A 243 -53.77 31.83 3.49
N PRO A 244 -54.64 32.36 2.61
CA PRO A 244 -56.08 32.37 2.86
C PRO A 244 -56.77 31.04 2.57
N VAL A 245 -56.09 30.08 1.91
CA VAL A 245 -56.67 28.79 1.56
C VAL A 245 -56.99 28.00 2.82
N ARG A 246 -58.25 27.61 2.94
CA ARG A 246 -58.73 26.72 3.99
C ARG A 246 -59.20 25.42 3.36
N VAL A 247 -58.65 24.34 3.81
CA VAL A 247 -59.04 22.98 3.38
C VAL A 247 -60.12 22.49 4.31
N GLY A 248 -61.26 22.08 3.74
CA GLY A 248 -62.38 21.51 4.50
C GLY A 248 -62.03 20.16 5.16
N ARG A 249 -62.93 19.70 5.99
CA ARG A 249 -62.82 18.34 6.55
C ARG A 249 -63.12 17.32 5.42
N ALA A 250 -62.49 16.16 5.48
CA ALA A 250 -62.87 15.05 4.64
C ALA A 250 -64.30 14.63 4.97
N GLU A 251 -65.18 14.68 4.00
CA GLU A 251 -66.54 14.16 4.12
C GLU A 251 -66.52 12.67 3.83
N PRO A 252 -67.48 11.88 4.36
CA PRO A 252 -67.60 10.47 4.01
C PRO A 252 -67.66 10.26 2.49
N VAL A 253 -67.08 9.18 2.00
CA VAL A 253 -67.04 8.90 0.56
C VAL A 253 -68.44 8.55 0.05
N ASP A 254 -68.96 9.38 -0.84
CA ASP A 254 -70.09 9.02 -1.66
C ASP A 254 -69.63 8.12 -2.81
N ILE A 255 -69.93 6.80 -2.71
CA ILE A 255 -69.49 5.83 -3.72
C ILE A 255 -70.17 6.07 -5.06
N ASP A 256 -71.42 6.47 -5.06
CA ASP A 256 -72.18 6.69 -6.31
C ASP A 256 -71.64 7.95 -7.02
N GLY A 257 -71.44 9.03 -6.27
CA GLY A 257 -70.78 10.23 -6.77
C GLY A 257 -69.34 9.97 -7.25
N LEU A 258 -68.58 9.13 -6.55
CA LEU A 258 -67.22 8.74 -6.94
C LEU A 258 -67.22 7.97 -8.26
N VAL A 259 -68.15 7.00 -8.44
CA VAL A 259 -68.31 6.22 -9.67
C VAL A 259 -68.67 7.16 -10.85
N GLU A 260 -69.61 8.12 -10.65
CA GLU A 260 -69.96 9.07 -11.69
C GLU A 260 -68.80 9.99 -12.06
N ALA A 261 -68.02 10.46 -11.07
CA ALA A 261 -66.82 11.26 -11.30
C ALA A 261 -65.75 10.47 -12.11
N PHE A 262 -65.54 9.20 -11.80
CA PHE A 262 -64.59 8.37 -12.56
C PHE A 262 -65.12 8.04 -13.96
N LYS A 263 -66.41 7.84 -14.16
CA LYS A 263 -67.01 7.72 -15.50
C LYS A 263 -66.81 8.98 -16.32
N GLY A 264 -67.03 10.16 -15.72
CA GLY A 264 -66.75 11.44 -16.35
C GLY A 264 -65.29 11.63 -16.73
N LEU A 265 -64.38 11.25 -15.81
CA LEU A 265 -62.96 11.29 -16.04
C LEU A 265 -62.54 10.34 -17.17
N LYS A 266 -63.04 9.09 -17.17
CA LYS A 266 -62.82 8.13 -18.24
C LYS A 266 -63.17 8.68 -19.62
N ARG A 267 -64.37 9.29 -19.78
CA ARG A 267 -64.77 9.92 -21.05
C ARG A 267 -63.75 10.95 -21.53
N ARG A 268 -63.20 11.77 -20.62
CA ARG A 268 -62.17 12.75 -20.97
C ARG A 268 -60.88 12.08 -21.44
N PHE A 269 -60.47 10.98 -20.76
CA PHE A 269 -59.30 10.21 -21.18
C PHE A 269 -59.51 9.42 -22.47
N ASP A 270 -60.74 8.97 -22.77
CA ASP A 270 -61.10 8.35 -24.04
C ASP A 270 -60.92 9.35 -25.19
N ILE A 271 -61.43 10.58 -25.01
CA ILE A 271 -61.27 11.66 -25.99
C ILE A 271 -59.79 11.99 -26.17
N ALA A 272 -59.07 12.22 -25.05
CA ALA A 272 -57.67 12.58 -25.11
C ALA A 272 -56.79 11.48 -25.74
N SER A 273 -57.13 10.20 -25.53
CA SER A 273 -56.40 9.06 -26.13
C SER A 273 -56.59 8.96 -27.64
N ASN A 274 -57.77 9.40 -28.14
CA ASN A 274 -58.07 9.39 -29.56
C ASN A 274 -57.47 10.60 -30.29
N GLU A 275 -57.37 11.76 -29.64
CA GLU A 275 -56.85 13.00 -30.20
C GLU A 275 -55.34 13.17 -30.04
N ALA A 276 -54.71 12.49 -29.08
CA ALA A 276 -53.30 12.61 -28.83
C ALA A 276 -52.46 11.97 -29.93
N PRO A 277 -51.36 12.62 -30.37
CA PRO A 277 -50.41 12.03 -31.31
C PRO A 277 -49.72 10.81 -30.69
N ALA A 278 -49.38 9.84 -31.55
CA ALA A 278 -48.68 8.65 -31.12
C ALA A 278 -47.34 8.99 -30.39
N GLY A 279 -47.15 8.45 -29.17
CA GLY A 279 -45.98 8.68 -28.36
C GLY A 279 -46.23 8.41 -26.87
N LYS A 280 -45.18 8.60 -26.05
CA LYS A 280 -45.21 8.33 -24.62
C LYS A 280 -46.40 8.95 -23.88
N GLY A 281 -46.79 10.19 -24.24
CA GLY A 281 -47.94 10.88 -23.64
C GLY A 281 -49.25 10.14 -23.87
N ARG A 282 -49.51 9.63 -25.11
CA ARG A 282 -50.68 8.82 -25.43
C ARG A 282 -50.70 7.52 -24.66
N ASP A 283 -49.52 6.83 -24.56
CA ASP A 283 -49.41 5.59 -23.82
C ASP A 283 -49.72 5.78 -22.32
N ASP A 284 -49.32 6.89 -21.74
CA ASP A 284 -49.62 7.22 -20.34
C ASP A 284 -51.10 7.52 -20.13
N VAL A 285 -51.74 8.23 -21.06
CA VAL A 285 -53.21 8.47 -21.07
C VAL A 285 -53.97 7.16 -21.14
N VAL A 286 -53.59 6.24 -22.04
CA VAL A 286 -54.21 4.93 -22.18
C VAL A 286 -54.05 4.13 -20.89
N LYS A 287 -52.85 4.08 -20.28
CA LYS A 287 -52.63 3.41 -19.00
C LYS A 287 -53.50 3.94 -17.87
N ILE A 288 -53.68 5.26 -17.78
CA ILE A 288 -54.54 5.87 -16.76
C ILE A 288 -55.99 5.46 -17.02
N ARG A 289 -56.48 5.57 -18.25
CA ARG A 289 -57.82 5.12 -18.65
C ARG A 289 -58.05 3.67 -18.25
N ASP A 290 -57.16 2.76 -18.60
CA ASP A 290 -57.29 1.33 -18.30
C ASP A 290 -57.33 1.07 -16.78
N ARG A 291 -56.58 1.83 -15.99
CA ARG A 291 -56.64 1.77 -14.52
C ARG A 291 -57.99 2.27 -13.98
N ILE A 292 -58.53 3.33 -14.56
CA ILE A 292 -59.90 3.81 -14.20
C ILE A 292 -60.95 2.74 -14.50
N ASP A 293 -60.86 2.08 -15.66
CA ASP A 293 -61.74 0.98 -16.02
C ASP A 293 -61.64 -0.21 -15.02
N ALA A 294 -60.42 -0.58 -14.68
CA ALA A 294 -60.20 -1.63 -13.70
C ALA A 294 -60.75 -1.27 -12.30
N LEU A 295 -60.63 0.02 -11.91
CA LEU A 295 -61.19 0.52 -10.65
C LEU A 295 -62.71 0.52 -10.67
N LEU A 296 -63.34 1.03 -11.72
CA LEU A 296 -64.81 1.00 -11.91
C LEU A 296 -65.36 -0.43 -11.87
N ALA A 297 -64.70 -1.37 -12.56
CA ALA A 297 -65.06 -2.79 -12.52
C ALA A 297 -64.93 -3.41 -11.12
N LYS A 298 -63.93 -3.03 -10.32
CA LYS A 298 -63.79 -3.47 -8.93
C LYS A 298 -64.89 -2.88 -8.05
N LEU A 299 -65.16 -1.56 -8.17
CA LEU A 299 -66.20 -0.89 -7.41
C LEU A 299 -67.58 -1.47 -7.69
N ALA A 300 -67.88 -1.84 -8.96
CA ALA A 300 -69.16 -2.44 -9.36
C ALA A 300 -69.37 -3.87 -8.77
N ARG A 301 -68.28 -4.56 -8.44
CA ARG A 301 -68.33 -5.91 -7.86
C ARG A 301 -68.16 -5.95 -6.36
N ALA A 302 -67.74 -4.84 -5.76
CA ALA A 302 -67.45 -4.76 -4.34
C ALA A 302 -68.74 -4.69 -3.53
N ASP A 303 -68.80 -5.38 -2.41
CA ASP A 303 -69.87 -5.23 -1.43
C ASP A 303 -69.69 -3.85 -0.75
N ARG A 304 -70.80 -3.10 -0.69
CA ARG A 304 -70.80 -1.75 -0.12
C ARG A 304 -70.43 -1.69 1.34
N GLU A 305 -70.81 -2.74 2.14
CA GLU A 305 -70.49 -2.77 3.57
C GLU A 305 -69.00 -2.86 3.84
N THR A 306 -68.25 -3.45 2.91
CA THR A 306 -66.77 -3.56 3.01
C THR A 306 -66.04 -2.47 2.24
N ALA A 307 -66.58 -1.98 1.11
CA ALA A 307 -65.92 -0.98 0.27
C ALA A 307 -65.98 0.41 0.90
N GLU A 308 -67.10 0.81 1.52
CA GLU A 308 -67.27 2.13 2.10
C GLU A 308 -66.31 2.43 3.27
N PRO A 309 -66.10 1.55 4.27
CA PRO A 309 -65.10 1.75 5.30
C PRO A 309 -63.68 1.83 4.72
N ALA A 310 -63.37 0.99 3.73
CA ALA A 310 -62.03 0.98 3.11
C ALA A 310 -61.71 2.27 2.37
N LEU A 311 -62.70 2.77 1.61
CA LEU A 311 -62.55 4.06 0.89
C LEU A 311 -62.51 5.24 1.84
N ASN A 312 -63.31 5.27 2.89
CA ASN A 312 -63.26 6.27 3.93
C ASN A 312 -61.91 6.28 4.65
N HIS A 313 -61.34 5.13 4.93
CA HIS A 313 -60.02 5.01 5.53
C HIS A 313 -58.95 5.56 4.56
N LEU A 314 -58.97 5.18 3.29
CA LEU A 314 -58.05 5.71 2.26
C LEU A 314 -58.16 7.22 2.14
N GLN A 315 -59.37 7.76 2.10
CA GLN A 315 -59.62 9.21 2.03
C GLN A 315 -59.07 9.90 3.27
N TYR A 316 -59.28 9.35 4.45
CA TYR A 316 -58.77 9.92 5.71
C TYR A 316 -57.22 9.95 5.68
N GLU A 317 -56.56 8.89 5.25
CA GLU A 317 -55.09 8.83 5.15
C GLU A 317 -54.57 9.84 4.13
N LEU A 318 -55.16 9.92 2.94
CA LEU A 318 -54.82 10.91 1.92
C LEU A 318 -55.02 12.34 2.42
N HIS A 319 -56.16 12.62 3.06
CA HIS A 319 -56.44 13.91 3.63
C HIS A 319 -55.45 14.29 4.73
N ARG A 320 -55.11 13.35 5.61
CA ARG A 320 -54.13 13.55 6.66
C ARG A 320 -52.74 13.87 6.09
N ASP A 321 -52.30 13.17 5.07
CA ASP A 321 -51.03 13.39 4.42
C ASP A 321 -50.99 14.71 3.65
N PHE A 322 -52.08 15.03 2.96
CA PHE A 322 -52.26 16.33 2.32
C PHE A 322 -52.22 17.47 3.35
N MET A 323 -52.97 17.39 4.45
CA MET A 323 -53.00 18.39 5.50
C MET A 323 -51.65 18.59 6.16
N ARG A 324 -50.90 17.50 6.37
CA ARG A 324 -49.54 17.57 6.90
C ARG A 324 -48.64 18.38 5.95
N SER A 325 -48.67 18.10 4.66
CA SER A 325 -47.92 18.81 3.62
C SER A 325 -48.36 20.25 3.50
N PHE A 326 -49.67 20.48 3.51
CA PHE A 326 -50.27 21.82 3.41
C PHE A 326 -49.93 22.70 4.64
N HIS A 327 -50.04 22.18 5.84
CA HIS A 327 -49.61 22.88 7.06
C HIS A 327 -48.11 23.17 7.04
N SER A 328 -47.29 22.26 6.52
CA SER A 328 -45.87 22.53 6.33
C SER A 328 -45.65 23.69 5.36
N LEU A 329 -46.35 23.68 4.22
CA LEU A 329 -46.31 24.79 3.27
C LEU A 329 -46.72 26.12 3.92
N GLN A 330 -47.87 26.16 4.64
CA GLN A 330 -48.34 27.37 5.30
C GLN A 330 -47.34 27.89 6.37
N ARG A 331 -46.71 27.03 7.13
CA ARG A 331 -45.65 27.42 8.09
C ARG A 331 -44.46 28.07 7.39
N ASN A 332 -44.12 27.62 6.19
CA ASN A 332 -43.00 28.10 5.40
C ASN A 332 -43.29 29.37 4.57
N LEU A 333 -44.53 29.89 4.59
CA LEU A 333 -44.90 31.15 3.91
C LEU A 333 -44.28 32.41 4.55
N ARG A 334 -43.70 32.31 5.73
CA ARG A 334 -42.98 33.39 6.41
C ARG A 334 -41.49 33.12 6.37
N PRO A 335 -40.83 33.33 5.22
CA PRO A 335 -39.42 33.00 5.08
C PRO A 335 -38.58 33.94 5.94
N ARG A 336 -37.69 33.35 6.72
CA ARG A 336 -36.61 34.07 7.40
C ARG A 336 -35.27 33.70 6.74
N GLN A 337 -34.32 34.62 6.86
CA GLN A 337 -32.98 34.32 6.41
C GLN A 337 -32.36 33.22 7.32
N VAL A 338 -32.01 32.10 6.72
CA VAL A 338 -31.31 31.02 7.42
C VAL A 338 -29.88 31.47 7.68
N GLN A 339 -29.47 31.47 8.93
CA GLN A 339 -28.12 31.85 9.37
C GLN A 339 -27.39 30.63 9.93
N LEU A 340 -26.09 30.77 10.07
CA LEU A 340 -25.23 29.71 10.60
C LEU A 340 -25.67 29.22 12.00
N LYS A 341 -26.22 30.12 12.82
CA LYS A 341 -26.77 29.82 14.15
C LYS A 341 -28.02 28.94 14.12
N ASP A 342 -28.71 28.89 12.97
CA ASP A 342 -29.92 28.09 12.81
C ASP A 342 -29.61 26.64 12.42
N VAL A 343 -28.34 26.34 12.10
CA VAL A 343 -27.85 24.98 11.81
C VAL A 343 -27.77 24.19 13.11
N PRO A 344 -28.36 22.97 13.19
CA PRO A 344 -28.24 22.10 14.36
C PRO A 344 -26.79 21.88 14.79
N ASP A 345 -26.56 21.82 16.11
CA ASP A 345 -25.21 21.71 16.66
C ASP A 345 -24.44 20.48 16.15
N GLU A 346 -25.12 19.34 15.97
CA GLU A 346 -24.53 18.10 15.47
C GLU A 346 -23.93 18.27 14.08
N LEU A 347 -24.60 19.03 13.19
CA LEU A 347 -24.11 19.33 11.83
C LEU A 347 -23.08 20.47 11.85
N ARG A 348 -23.25 21.42 12.74
CA ARG A 348 -22.32 22.54 12.91
C ARG A 348 -20.94 22.03 13.36
N TYR A 349 -20.88 21.12 14.34
CA TYR A 349 -19.62 20.55 14.82
C TYR A 349 -18.88 19.72 13.78
N LYS A 350 -19.57 19.21 12.75
CA LYS A 350 -18.92 18.50 11.64
C LYS A 350 -18.07 19.44 10.77
N PHE A 351 -18.52 20.69 10.57
CA PHE A 351 -17.92 21.62 9.63
C PHE A 351 -17.26 22.83 10.29
N ILE A 352 -17.45 23.07 11.60
CA ILE A 352 -16.89 24.21 12.29
C ILE A 352 -16.11 23.71 13.50
N GLY A 353 -14.80 23.98 13.47
CA GLY A 353 -13.90 23.63 14.56
C GLY A 353 -14.13 24.48 15.81
N LYS A 354 -13.63 24.03 16.95
CA LYS A 354 -13.71 24.76 18.24
C LYS A 354 -13.09 26.16 18.19
N ASN A 355 -12.13 26.36 17.28
CA ASN A 355 -11.47 27.64 17.02
C ASN A 355 -12.21 28.53 16.01
N GLY A 356 -13.44 28.16 15.61
CA GLY A 356 -14.26 28.92 14.66
C GLY A 356 -13.86 28.76 13.18
N ARG A 357 -12.84 27.94 12.84
CA ARG A 357 -12.47 27.70 11.44
C ARG A 357 -13.45 26.73 10.78
N PHE A 358 -13.74 27.00 9.51
CA PHE A 358 -14.61 26.19 8.69
C PHE A 358 -13.84 25.07 8.01
N LEU A 359 -14.38 23.86 8.01
CA LEU A 359 -13.84 22.70 7.31
C LEU A 359 -14.43 22.62 5.90
N ILE A 360 -13.58 22.33 4.93
CA ILE A 360 -13.91 22.02 3.55
C ILE A 360 -13.44 20.58 3.28
N GLN A 361 -14.35 19.71 2.86
CA GLN A 361 -14.04 18.34 2.44
C GLN A 361 -14.17 18.27 0.91
N ILE A 362 -13.09 17.83 0.25
CA ILE A 362 -12.96 17.84 -1.19
C ILE A 362 -12.91 16.40 -1.69
N HIS A 363 -13.93 15.96 -2.39
CA HIS A 363 -14.04 14.60 -2.90
C HIS A 363 -13.39 14.47 -4.27
N PRO A 364 -12.44 13.55 -4.46
CA PRO A 364 -11.81 13.32 -5.75
C PRO A 364 -12.76 12.63 -6.73
N ARG A 365 -12.70 13.06 -8.00
CA ARG A 365 -13.32 12.39 -9.15
C ARG A 365 -12.39 11.36 -9.76
N VAL A 366 -11.10 11.56 -9.61
CA VAL A 366 -10.04 10.70 -10.14
C VAL A 366 -9.68 9.61 -9.15
N ASP A 367 -9.10 8.53 -9.64
CA ASP A 367 -8.57 7.49 -8.76
C ASP A 367 -7.31 8.00 -8.05
N ILE A 368 -7.42 8.21 -6.73
CA ILE A 368 -6.32 8.68 -5.88
C ILE A 368 -5.33 7.56 -5.49
N TRP A 369 -5.66 6.32 -5.81
CA TRP A 369 -4.77 5.18 -5.62
C TRP A 369 -3.83 4.98 -6.81
N ASP A 370 -4.12 5.62 -7.95
CA ASP A 370 -3.21 5.75 -9.07
C ASP A 370 -2.33 7.01 -8.93
N ARG A 371 -1.06 6.89 -9.34
CA ARG A 371 -0.08 7.98 -9.25
C ARG A 371 -0.53 9.25 -9.97
N VAL A 372 -0.97 9.08 -11.22
CA VAL A 372 -1.34 10.21 -12.08
C VAL A 372 -2.56 10.91 -11.54
N GLY A 373 -3.56 10.13 -11.08
CA GLY A 373 -4.76 10.65 -10.46
C GLY A 373 -4.48 11.40 -9.17
N ALA A 374 -3.66 10.82 -8.26
CA ALA A 374 -3.28 11.44 -7.01
C ALA A 374 -2.48 12.75 -7.22
N GLU A 375 -1.48 12.73 -8.11
CA GLU A 375 -0.65 13.91 -8.43
C GLU A 375 -1.49 15.04 -9.00
N LYS A 376 -2.40 14.72 -9.94
CA LYS A 376 -3.33 15.69 -10.52
C LYS A 376 -4.22 16.31 -9.45
N PHE A 377 -4.84 15.49 -8.61
CA PHE A 377 -5.74 15.96 -7.56
C PHE A 377 -5.04 16.86 -6.55
N VAL A 378 -3.87 16.45 -6.05
CA VAL A 378 -3.10 17.23 -5.07
C VAL A 378 -2.57 18.52 -5.68
N SER A 379 -2.04 18.49 -6.92
CA SER A 379 -1.52 19.68 -7.58
C SER A 379 -2.60 20.71 -7.89
N GLU A 380 -3.77 20.27 -8.36
CA GLU A 380 -4.92 21.15 -8.62
C GLU A 380 -5.44 21.78 -7.32
N MET A 381 -5.61 20.99 -6.24
CA MET A 381 -6.04 21.54 -4.95
C MET A 381 -5.09 22.61 -4.41
N ARG A 382 -3.77 22.41 -4.56
CA ARG A 382 -2.75 23.38 -4.10
C ARG A 382 -2.74 24.70 -4.88
N GLN A 383 -3.33 24.74 -6.05
CA GLN A 383 -3.52 26.00 -6.78
C GLN A 383 -4.57 26.90 -6.10
N VAL A 384 -5.55 26.29 -5.42
CA VAL A 384 -6.59 27.03 -4.67
C VAL A 384 -6.16 27.31 -3.25
N ASP A 385 -5.57 26.31 -2.57
CA ASP A 385 -5.09 26.43 -1.20
C ASP A 385 -3.79 25.62 -1.02
N PRO A 386 -2.63 26.26 -0.85
CA PRO A 386 -1.35 25.57 -0.62
C PRO A 386 -1.32 24.71 0.66
N GLU A 387 -2.16 25.03 1.64
CA GLU A 387 -2.23 24.33 2.95
C GLU A 387 -3.19 23.14 2.95
N VAL A 388 -3.67 22.70 1.79
CA VAL A 388 -4.56 21.51 1.72
C VAL A 388 -3.88 20.29 2.33
N THR A 389 -4.68 19.49 3.02
CA THR A 389 -4.27 18.25 3.68
C THR A 389 -5.32 17.15 3.44
N GLY A 390 -5.38 16.15 4.28
CA GLY A 390 -6.30 15.02 4.16
C GLY A 390 -5.60 13.78 3.63
N THR A 391 -6.29 12.65 3.71
CA THR A 391 -5.71 11.34 3.37
C THR A 391 -5.07 11.29 1.98
N PRO A 392 -5.67 11.81 0.90
CA PRO A 392 -5.04 11.78 -0.43
C PRO A 392 -3.71 12.54 -0.47
N VAL A 393 -3.63 13.71 0.18
CA VAL A 393 -2.41 14.54 0.22
C VAL A 393 -1.33 13.86 1.05
N ILE A 394 -1.68 13.39 2.25
CA ILE A 394 -0.75 12.71 3.17
C ILE A 394 -0.21 11.45 2.51
N THR A 395 -1.08 10.64 1.90
CA THR A 395 -0.67 9.41 1.22
C THR A 395 0.26 9.71 0.04
N PHE A 396 -0.11 10.64 -0.84
CA PHE A 396 0.71 11.02 -1.99
C PHE A 396 2.10 11.52 -1.58
N GLU A 397 2.18 12.45 -0.61
CA GLU A 397 3.46 12.97 -0.15
C GLU A 397 4.30 11.92 0.60
N SER A 398 3.66 11.06 1.39
CA SER A 398 4.36 9.97 2.08
C SER A 398 5.00 9.01 1.08
N ILE A 399 4.25 8.59 0.06
CA ILE A 399 4.76 7.69 -0.99
C ILE A 399 5.90 8.36 -1.77
N ARG A 400 5.76 9.63 -2.11
CA ARG A 400 6.80 10.42 -2.79
C ARG A 400 8.08 10.53 -1.97
N LEU A 401 7.95 10.80 -0.66
CA LEU A 401 9.09 10.84 0.26
C LEU A 401 9.75 9.47 0.40
N MET A 402 8.96 8.40 0.46
CA MET A 402 9.48 7.04 0.51
C MET A 402 10.22 6.67 -0.78
N GLU A 403 9.66 6.99 -1.95
CA GLU A 403 10.33 6.76 -3.25
C GLU A 403 11.67 7.51 -3.33
N LYS A 404 11.69 8.78 -2.91
CA LYS A 404 12.92 9.59 -2.86
C LYS A 404 13.93 8.98 -1.89
N GLY A 405 13.48 8.67 -0.67
CA GLY A 405 14.33 8.08 0.37
C GLY A 405 14.91 6.73 -0.03
N TYR A 406 14.13 5.92 -0.72
CA TYR A 406 14.60 4.64 -1.27
C TYR A 406 15.69 4.82 -2.33
N LYS A 407 15.49 5.69 -3.31
CA LYS A 407 16.49 5.97 -4.35
C LYS A 407 17.78 6.48 -3.74
N GLN A 408 17.67 7.41 -2.80
CA GLN A 408 18.82 7.95 -2.05
C GLN A 408 19.48 6.86 -1.20
N GLY A 409 18.70 6.09 -0.44
CA GLY A 409 19.20 5.03 0.43
C GLY A 409 19.93 3.93 -0.34
N THR A 410 19.40 3.51 -1.49
CA THR A 410 20.07 2.51 -2.36
C THR A 410 21.40 3.05 -2.88
N ALA A 411 21.42 4.31 -3.36
CA ALA A 411 22.66 4.93 -3.83
C ALA A 411 23.69 5.10 -2.70
N TYR A 412 23.27 5.54 -1.53
CA TYR A 412 24.15 5.71 -0.38
C TYR A 412 24.68 4.36 0.13
N ALA A 413 23.82 3.32 0.21
CA ALA A 413 24.26 1.98 0.56
C ALA A 413 25.31 1.46 -0.41
N PHE A 414 25.11 1.63 -1.71
CA PHE A 414 26.08 1.23 -2.73
C PHE A 414 27.43 1.96 -2.56
N ILE A 415 27.40 3.27 -2.35
CA ILE A 415 28.62 4.08 -2.15
C ILE A 415 29.36 3.64 -0.89
N VAL A 416 28.66 3.43 0.24
CA VAL A 416 29.27 3.02 1.51
C VAL A 416 29.85 1.62 1.40
N VAL A 417 29.12 0.66 0.81
CA VAL A 417 29.62 -0.70 0.57
C VAL A 417 30.87 -0.68 -0.30
N ALA A 418 30.87 0.08 -1.39
CA ALA A 418 32.02 0.20 -2.28
C ALA A 418 33.23 0.85 -1.56
N ALA A 419 32.98 1.92 -0.80
CA ALA A 419 34.01 2.63 -0.05
C ALA A 419 34.62 1.75 1.05
N LEU A 420 33.80 1.05 1.84
CA LEU A 420 34.29 0.12 2.86
C LEU A 420 35.05 -1.06 2.26
N THR A 421 34.54 -1.66 1.17
CA THR A 421 35.23 -2.73 0.45
C THR A 421 36.59 -2.23 -0.07
N PHE A 422 36.66 -0.99 -0.61
CA PHE A 422 37.92 -0.39 -1.04
C PHE A 422 38.89 -0.15 0.12
N LEU A 423 38.41 0.38 1.24
CA LEU A 423 39.24 0.60 2.44
C LEU A 423 39.84 -0.69 2.99
N ILE A 424 39.10 -1.81 2.89
CA ILE A 424 39.50 -3.14 3.31
C ILE A 424 40.57 -3.69 2.36
N LEU A 425 40.28 -3.74 1.07
CA LEU A 425 41.14 -4.39 0.08
C LEU A 425 42.30 -3.50 -0.37
N ARG A 426 42.13 -2.17 -0.27
CA ARG A 426 43.13 -1.14 -0.67
C ARG A 426 43.65 -1.29 -2.10
N ARG A 427 42.96 -2.04 -2.96
CA ARG A 427 43.30 -2.27 -4.36
C ARG A 427 42.05 -2.19 -5.22
N LEU A 428 42.02 -1.27 -6.16
CA LEU A 428 40.85 -1.00 -6.99
C LEU A 428 40.38 -2.23 -7.78
N ARG A 429 41.32 -3.03 -8.30
CA ARG A 429 41.01 -4.25 -9.06
C ARG A 429 40.31 -5.30 -8.17
N GLU A 430 40.80 -5.53 -6.98
CA GLU A 430 40.21 -6.48 -6.01
C GLU A 430 38.84 -6.00 -5.56
N THR A 431 38.70 -4.68 -5.32
CA THR A 431 37.40 -4.07 -4.99
C THR A 431 36.38 -4.25 -6.12
N ALA A 432 36.81 -4.02 -7.37
CA ALA A 432 35.93 -4.23 -8.53
C ALA A 432 35.48 -5.70 -8.66
N LEU A 433 36.40 -6.65 -8.43
CA LEU A 433 36.08 -8.08 -8.44
C LEU A 433 35.13 -8.46 -7.29
N ALA A 434 35.35 -7.94 -6.09
CA ALA A 434 34.47 -8.21 -4.93
C ALA A 434 33.06 -7.62 -5.13
N MET A 435 32.96 -6.46 -5.77
CA MET A 435 31.68 -5.78 -6.08
C MET A 435 30.93 -6.36 -7.28
N LEU A 436 31.64 -7.09 -8.17
CA LEU A 436 31.05 -7.59 -9.42
C LEU A 436 29.82 -8.49 -9.19
N PRO A 437 29.84 -9.53 -8.34
CA PRO A 437 28.68 -10.35 -8.07
C PRO A 437 27.51 -9.56 -7.51
N LEU A 438 27.78 -8.57 -6.66
CA LEU A 438 26.77 -7.71 -6.08
C LEU A 438 26.08 -6.84 -7.14
N ILE A 439 26.84 -6.24 -8.05
CA ILE A 439 26.31 -5.39 -9.13
C ILE A 439 25.49 -6.25 -10.11
N LEU A 440 26.06 -7.36 -10.57
CA LEU A 440 25.37 -8.27 -11.48
C LEU A 440 24.13 -8.88 -10.83
N GLY A 441 24.26 -9.38 -9.60
CA GLY A 441 23.14 -9.96 -8.84
C GLY A 441 22.01 -8.97 -8.63
N THR A 442 22.30 -7.72 -8.25
CA THR A 442 21.30 -6.67 -8.12
C THR A 442 20.60 -6.38 -9.46
N LEU A 443 21.35 -6.30 -10.55
CA LEU A 443 20.80 -6.06 -11.87
C LEU A 443 19.92 -7.23 -12.35
N TRP A 444 20.36 -8.46 -12.15
CA TRP A 444 19.58 -9.66 -12.49
C TRP A 444 18.32 -9.79 -11.63
N THR A 445 18.39 -9.35 -10.37
CA THR A 445 17.21 -9.28 -9.51
C THR A 445 16.12 -8.42 -10.12
N VAL A 446 16.48 -7.22 -10.62
CA VAL A 446 15.51 -6.33 -11.28
C VAL A 446 14.99 -6.96 -12.58
N GLY A 447 15.84 -7.68 -13.32
CA GLY A 447 15.41 -8.47 -14.48
C GLY A 447 14.40 -9.57 -14.13
N LEU A 448 14.65 -10.31 -13.05
CA LEU A 448 13.74 -11.34 -12.54
C LEU A 448 12.43 -10.76 -12.00
N MET A 449 12.45 -9.56 -11.39
CA MET A 449 11.22 -8.86 -10.99
C MET A 449 10.26 -8.70 -12.17
N TYR A 450 10.77 -8.37 -13.35
CA TYR A 450 9.96 -8.29 -14.56
C TYR A 450 9.35 -9.65 -14.93
N CYS A 451 10.14 -10.73 -14.89
CA CYS A 451 9.66 -12.09 -15.19
C CYS A 451 8.56 -12.54 -14.21
N PHE A 452 8.70 -12.21 -12.93
CA PHE A 452 7.73 -12.55 -11.88
C PHE A 452 6.60 -11.51 -11.75
N ARG A 453 6.56 -10.49 -12.60
CA ARG A 453 5.58 -9.38 -12.54
C ARG A 453 5.51 -8.73 -11.16
N LEU A 454 6.67 -8.60 -10.52
CA LEU A 454 6.80 -7.99 -9.20
C LEU A 454 7.17 -6.51 -9.37
N PRO A 455 6.23 -5.56 -9.21
CA PRO A 455 6.56 -4.14 -9.21
C PRO A 455 7.27 -3.75 -7.91
N PHE A 456 8.05 -2.67 -7.94
CA PHE A 456 8.42 -2.01 -6.71
C PHE A 456 7.18 -1.43 -6.05
N ASN A 457 7.07 -1.56 -4.74
CA ASN A 457 5.98 -1.03 -3.95
C ASN A 457 6.47 -0.67 -2.55
N LEU A 458 5.60 -0.07 -1.75
CA LEU A 458 5.94 0.34 -0.38
C LEU A 458 6.37 -0.81 0.54
N GLY A 459 5.95 -2.03 0.26
CA GLY A 459 6.31 -3.21 1.05
C GLY A 459 7.70 -3.75 0.73
N ASN A 460 8.12 -3.73 -0.54
CA ASN A 460 9.38 -4.32 -1.00
C ASN A 460 10.48 -3.29 -1.33
N VAL A 461 10.18 -2.01 -1.24
CA VAL A 461 11.07 -0.91 -1.61
C VAL A 461 12.43 -0.94 -0.89
N PHE A 462 12.49 -1.52 0.30
CA PHE A 462 13.73 -1.63 1.08
C PHE A 462 14.61 -2.81 0.66
N GLY A 463 14.14 -3.66 -0.24
CA GLY A 463 14.83 -4.88 -0.62
C GLY A 463 16.19 -4.64 -1.30
N LEU A 464 16.34 -3.60 -2.15
CA LEU A 464 17.61 -3.36 -2.81
C LEU A 464 18.74 -2.93 -1.84
N PRO A 465 18.55 -1.96 -0.92
CA PRO A 465 19.55 -1.69 0.11
C PRO A 465 19.91 -2.90 0.95
N LEU A 466 18.93 -3.77 1.25
CA LEU A 466 19.13 -5.02 1.98
C LEU A 466 20.00 -6.01 1.20
N ILE A 467 19.73 -6.20 -0.09
CA ILE A 467 20.54 -7.04 -0.99
C ILE A 467 21.97 -6.50 -1.09
N LEU A 468 22.13 -5.17 -1.17
CA LEU A 468 23.45 -4.55 -1.21
C LEU A 468 24.24 -4.79 0.06
N GLY A 469 23.60 -4.72 1.23
CA GLY A 469 24.24 -5.00 2.51
C GLY A 469 24.63 -6.48 2.68
N ALA A 470 23.68 -7.39 2.49
CA ALA A 470 23.89 -8.82 2.69
C ALA A 470 24.74 -9.47 1.57
N GLY A 471 24.54 -9.07 0.33
CA GLY A 471 25.24 -9.67 -0.81
C GLY A 471 26.71 -9.27 -0.94
N ALA A 472 27.12 -8.15 -0.31
CA ALA A 472 28.50 -7.67 -0.36
C ALA A 472 29.51 -8.67 0.24
N GLU A 473 29.09 -9.47 1.21
CA GLU A 473 29.93 -10.44 1.89
C GLU A 473 30.44 -11.56 0.97
N PHE A 474 29.64 -11.98 -0.01
CA PHE A 474 30.01 -13.10 -0.88
C PHE A 474 31.27 -12.79 -1.67
N GLY A 475 31.29 -11.70 -2.42
CA GLY A 475 32.45 -11.32 -3.20
C GLY A 475 33.66 -10.94 -2.33
N LEU A 476 33.43 -10.26 -1.20
CA LEU A 476 34.49 -9.87 -0.27
C LEU A 476 35.21 -11.10 0.32
N ASN A 477 34.46 -12.08 0.83
CA ASN A 477 35.05 -13.29 1.44
C ASN A 477 35.81 -14.13 0.42
N VAL A 478 35.33 -14.24 -0.82
CA VAL A 478 36.05 -14.94 -1.90
C VAL A 478 37.38 -14.25 -2.22
N VAL A 479 37.37 -12.92 -2.35
CA VAL A 479 38.58 -12.14 -2.68
C VAL A 479 39.58 -12.15 -1.54
N LEU A 480 39.15 -12.03 -0.29
CA LEU A 480 40.03 -12.14 0.89
C LEU A 480 40.71 -13.53 0.97
N ARG A 481 39.93 -14.57 0.71
CA ARG A 481 40.47 -15.94 0.74
C ARG A 481 41.44 -16.21 -0.42
N TYR A 482 41.13 -15.71 -1.61
CA TYR A 482 42.04 -15.77 -2.77
C TYR A 482 43.37 -15.10 -2.44
N ARG A 483 43.36 -13.95 -1.78
CA ARG A 483 44.53 -13.22 -1.35
C ARG A 483 45.36 -13.99 -0.31
N GLU A 484 44.70 -14.59 0.68
CA GLU A 484 45.34 -15.46 1.69
C GLU A 484 46.06 -16.64 1.04
N GLY A 485 45.45 -17.28 0.02
CA GLY A 485 46.05 -18.36 -0.75
C GLY A 485 47.30 -17.93 -1.51
N LEU A 486 47.31 -16.71 -2.07
CA LEU A 486 48.51 -16.15 -2.74
C LEU A 486 49.65 -15.83 -1.77
N GLU A 487 49.34 -15.30 -0.57
CA GLU A 487 50.34 -14.89 0.41
C GLU A 487 50.96 -16.08 1.15
N HIS A 488 50.22 -17.18 1.37
CA HIS A 488 50.64 -18.31 2.18
C HIS A 488 50.85 -19.62 1.39
N GLY A 489 50.78 -19.59 0.06
CA GLY A 489 51.04 -20.78 -0.79
C GLY A 489 50.00 -21.89 -0.68
N GLY A 490 48.77 -21.57 -0.26
CA GLY A 490 47.64 -22.48 -0.17
C GLY A 490 46.82 -22.55 -1.49
N PRO A 491 45.73 -23.35 -1.52
CA PRO A 491 44.83 -23.36 -2.67
C PRO A 491 44.22 -21.97 -2.86
N LEU A 492 44.18 -21.48 -4.11
CA LEU A 492 43.68 -20.14 -4.46
C LEU A 492 42.25 -19.90 -4.01
N ILE A 493 41.42 -20.95 -4.06
CA ILE A 493 40.06 -20.95 -3.50
C ILE A 493 39.90 -22.28 -2.75
N ALA A 494 39.83 -22.22 -1.43
CA ALA A 494 39.60 -23.40 -0.62
C ALA A 494 38.16 -23.90 -0.75
N ARG A 495 37.96 -25.22 -0.81
CA ARG A 495 36.61 -25.82 -0.86
C ARG A 495 35.75 -25.40 0.34
N SER A 496 36.36 -25.29 1.53
CA SER A 496 35.70 -24.77 2.74
C SER A 496 35.06 -23.40 2.55
N THR A 497 35.73 -22.51 1.83
CA THR A 497 35.20 -21.16 1.53
C THR A 497 34.03 -21.23 0.58
N VAL A 498 34.10 -22.04 -0.49
CA VAL A 498 32.97 -22.21 -1.43
C VAL A 498 31.77 -22.79 -0.70
N MET A 499 31.98 -23.80 0.16
CA MET A 499 30.90 -24.40 0.95
C MET A 499 30.34 -23.43 1.97
N ALA A 500 31.17 -22.62 2.63
CA ALA A 500 30.72 -21.60 3.56
C ALA A 500 29.85 -20.54 2.84
N VAL A 501 30.27 -20.04 1.68
CA VAL A 501 29.51 -19.09 0.89
C VAL A 501 28.17 -19.68 0.41
N LEU A 502 28.18 -20.95 -0.05
CA LEU A 502 26.96 -21.63 -0.50
C LEU A 502 25.96 -21.85 0.66
N VAL A 503 26.43 -22.39 1.78
CA VAL A 503 25.59 -22.64 2.97
C VAL A 503 25.05 -21.31 3.51
N ASN A 504 25.89 -20.29 3.56
CA ASN A 504 25.53 -18.95 3.97
C ASN A 504 24.45 -18.36 3.05
N GLY A 505 24.67 -18.40 1.72
CA GLY A 505 23.67 -17.95 0.76
C GLY A 505 22.35 -18.72 0.89
N LEU A 506 22.39 -20.05 1.08
CA LEU A 506 21.18 -20.86 1.23
C LEU A 506 20.42 -20.55 2.52
N THR A 507 21.12 -20.37 3.66
CA THR A 507 20.48 -20.01 4.93
C THR A 507 19.80 -18.65 4.84
N THR A 508 20.44 -17.68 4.20
CA THR A 508 19.88 -16.34 3.99
C THR A 508 18.69 -16.38 3.03
N ILE A 509 18.77 -17.19 1.95
CA ILE A 509 17.64 -17.43 1.03
C ILE A 509 16.45 -18.03 1.78
N VAL A 510 16.66 -19.01 2.66
CA VAL A 510 15.59 -19.61 3.47
C VAL A 510 15.03 -18.60 4.47
N GLY A 511 15.89 -17.82 5.14
CA GLY A 511 15.50 -16.76 6.06
C GLY A 511 14.59 -15.72 5.38
N PHE A 512 14.98 -15.23 4.22
CA PHE A 512 14.19 -14.27 3.45
C PHE A 512 12.95 -14.92 2.83
N GLY A 513 13.07 -16.15 2.36
CA GLY A 513 11.97 -16.93 1.80
C GLY A 513 10.84 -17.19 2.81
N SER A 514 11.16 -17.24 4.12
CA SER A 514 10.15 -17.38 5.17
C SER A 514 9.13 -16.24 5.19
N LEU A 515 9.50 -15.03 4.73
CA LEU A 515 8.58 -13.91 4.59
C LEU A 515 7.50 -14.16 3.53
N MET A 516 7.73 -15.08 2.59
CA MET A 516 6.75 -15.45 1.56
C MET A 516 5.58 -16.29 2.09
N ILE A 517 5.61 -16.71 3.36
CA ILE A 517 4.49 -17.40 4.02
C ILE A 517 3.38 -16.40 4.41
N ALA A 518 3.70 -15.11 4.46
CA ALA A 518 2.75 -14.09 4.88
C ALA A 518 1.66 -13.84 3.82
N ASP A 519 0.40 -13.76 4.25
CA ASP A 519 -0.74 -13.40 3.39
C ASP A 519 -0.68 -11.94 2.92
N HIS A 520 0.05 -11.09 3.64
CA HIS A 520 0.22 -9.68 3.29
C HIS A 520 1.14 -9.55 2.07
N ARG A 521 0.60 -9.11 0.94
CA ARG A 521 1.31 -9.04 -0.35
C ARG A 521 2.60 -8.20 -0.31
N GLY A 522 2.63 -7.16 0.51
CA GLY A 522 3.84 -6.35 0.71
C GLY A 522 4.97 -7.14 1.35
N ILE A 523 4.68 -7.96 2.37
CA ILE A 523 5.66 -8.82 3.06
C ILE A 523 6.09 -9.96 2.13
N PHE A 524 5.13 -10.62 1.48
CA PHE A 524 5.41 -11.63 0.46
C PHE A 524 6.33 -11.09 -0.64
N GLY A 525 6.00 -9.89 -1.18
CA GLY A 525 6.79 -9.24 -2.23
C GLY A 525 8.19 -8.88 -1.79
N LEU A 526 8.38 -8.48 -0.52
CA LEU A 526 9.71 -8.25 0.06
C LEU A 526 10.49 -9.57 0.16
N GLY A 527 9.88 -10.61 0.70
CA GLY A 527 10.49 -11.94 0.80
C GLY A 527 10.92 -12.48 -0.57
N LEU A 528 10.06 -12.36 -1.58
CA LEU A 528 10.36 -12.77 -2.94
C LEU A 528 11.50 -11.96 -3.54
N LEU A 529 11.49 -10.62 -3.41
CA LEU A 529 12.55 -9.75 -3.89
C LEU A 529 13.91 -10.10 -3.27
N LEU A 530 13.95 -10.26 -1.95
CA LEU A 530 15.18 -10.62 -1.22
C LEU A 530 15.68 -12.02 -1.61
N THR A 531 14.79 -12.98 -1.73
CA THR A 531 15.12 -14.35 -2.16
C THR A 531 15.72 -14.35 -3.58
N LEU A 532 15.07 -13.67 -4.52
CA LEU A 532 15.60 -13.52 -5.88
C LEU A 532 16.94 -12.77 -5.89
N GLY A 533 17.07 -11.76 -5.04
CA GLY A 533 18.31 -10.99 -4.87
C GLY A 533 19.48 -11.83 -4.40
N MET A 534 19.27 -12.64 -3.37
CA MET A 534 20.31 -13.51 -2.86
C MET A 534 20.67 -14.64 -3.84
N ILE A 535 19.66 -15.25 -4.49
CA ILE A 535 19.92 -16.23 -5.54
C ILE A 535 20.74 -15.60 -6.68
N SER A 536 20.35 -14.42 -7.14
CA SER A 536 21.05 -13.72 -8.21
C SER A 536 22.49 -13.35 -7.82
N THR A 537 22.70 -12.86 -6.62
CA THR A 537 24.03 -12.47 -6.13
C THR A 537 24.92 -13.71 -5.87
N LEU A 538 24.33 -14.81 -5.38
CA LEU A 538 25.07 -16.07 -5.16
C LEU A 538 25.46 -16.74 -6.48
N THR A 539 24.65 -16.57 -7.54
CA THR A 539 24.92 -17.16 -8.87
C THR A 539 25.81 -16.30 -9.76
N ALA A 540 25.91 -15.01 -9.48
CA ALA A 540 26.77 -14.05 -10.18
C ALA A 540 28.24 -14.18 -9.75
#